data_4d7cc90fc30873bcf4323b530bbfd147
#
_entry.id   4d7cc90fc30873bcf4323b530bbfd147
#
_cell.length_a   1.000
_cell.length_b   1.000
_cell.length_c   1.000
_cell.angle_alpha   90.00
_cell.angle_beta   90.00
_cell.angle_gamma   90.00
#
_symmetry.space_group_name_H-M   'P 1'
#
loop_
_entity.id
_entity.type
_entity.pdbx_description
1 polymer ?
#
loop_
_entity_poly.entity_id
_entity_poly.type
_entity_poly.pdbx_seq_one_letter_code
_entity_poly.pdbx_strand_id
1 'polypeptide(L)'
;MEPSNLSLHTWFTAFLLMSATKKGFSYLEFQRQLGLKRYQTAFSLMNKIRVVMGKRDGLYLLKGMVEYDEAYVEKATRKRVQEQLKRGKGSQKQAIVAVACESTPLEDPDSGKKGSHCGFFKMKILKDVTSDSVKQFVETTVDSSSVLFTDKNTAYVDLEKMVEEHIKVKSSKDSTNGTLNWVHTAISNLKKNLLGIYHIVSEKYLQNYFDEFAYKLNRRYFGEKLFDRLIIAAVYPYVQHYE
;
A
#
# COMPACT_ATOMS: atom_id res chain seq x y z
N MET A 1 2.90 7.19 -21.10
CA MET A 1 2.59 6.04 -21.99
C MET A 1 3.75 5.74 -22.96
N GLU A 2 4.74 6.55 -23.01
CA GLU A 2 5.92 6.41 -23.87
C GLU A 2 6.99 5.48 -23.29
N PRO A 3 7.76 4.81 -24.13
CA PRO A 3 7.47 4.39 -25.50
C PRO A 3 6.61 3.12 -25.47
N SER A 4 5.49 3.11 -26.18
CA SER A 4 4.59 1.96 -26.23
C SER A 4 4.06 1.73 -27.65
N ASN A 5 4.18 0.50 -28.14
CA ASN A 5 3.56 0.08 -29.39
C ASN A 5 2.09 -0.34 -29.22
N LEU A 6 1.51 -0.18 -28.05
CA LEU A 6 0.11 -0.50 -27.80
C LEU A 6 -0.78 0.67 -28.23
N SER A 7 -1.94 0.34 -28.81
CA SER A 7 -2.94 1.34 -29.18
C SER A 7 -3.50 2.06 -27.93
N LEU A 8 -3.96 3.27 -28.10
CA LEU A 8 -4.66 4.00 -27.02
C LEU A 8 -5.88 3.22 -26.53
N HIS A 9 -6.62 2.57 -27.42
CA HIS A 9 -7.73 1.69 -27.03
C HIS A 9 -7.30 0.63 -26.02
N THR A 10 -6.18 -0.07 -26.28
CA THR A 10 -5.64 -1.07 -25.34
C THR A 10 -5.29 -0.45 -23.99
N TRP A 11 -4.69 0.75 -23.96
CA TRP A 11 -4.37 1.46 -22.74
C TRP A 11 -5.63 1.84 -21.95
N PHE A 12 -6.64 2.42 -22.61
CA PHE A 12 -7.88 2.81 -21.94
C PHE A 12 -8.65 1.59 -21.41
N THR A 13 -8.71 0.50 -22.18
CA THR A 13 -9.30 -0.76 -21.70
C THR A 13 -8.54 -1.31 -20.48
N ALA A 14 -7.20 -1.22 -20.49
CA ALA A 14 -6.38 -1.61 -19.35
C ALA A 14 -6.66 -0.77 -18.11
N PHE A 15 -6.78 0.54 -18.25
CA PHE A 15 -7.17 1.43 -17.13
C PHE A 15 -8.57 1.09 -16.61
N LEU A 16 -9.53 0.85 -17.51
CA LEU A 16 -10.89 0.46 -17.14
C LEU A 16 -10.88 -0.83 -16.32
N LEU A 17 -10.25 -1.89 -16.80
CA LEU A 17 -10.16 -3.16 -16.10
C LEU A 17 -9.51 -3.00 -14.72
N MET A 18 -8.40 -2.27 -14.62
CA MET A 18 -7.69 -2.08 -13.36
C MET A 18 -8.44 -1.19 -12.37
N SER A 19 -9.33 -0.30 -12.82
CA SER A 19 -10.16 0.55 -11.96
C SER A 19 -11.50 -0.10 -11.58
N ALA A 20 -12.08 -0.93 -12.45
CA ALA A 20 -13.42 -1.48 -12.27
C ALA A 20 -13.56 -2.51 -11.16
N THR A 21 -12.45 -3.13 -10.71
CA THR A 21 -12.50 -4.20 -9.72
C THR A 21 -11.80 -3.82 -8.42
N LYS A 22 -12.41 -4.20 -7.29
CA LYS A 22 -11.78 -4.05 -5.96
C LYS A 22 -10.52 -4.91 -5.83
N LYS A 23 -10.55 -6.12 -6.38
CA LYS A 23 -9.41 -7.05 -6.42
C LYS A 23 -8.54 -6.75 -7.64
N GLY A 24 -7.25 -7.10 -7.58
CA GLY A 24 -6.38 -7.06 -8.74
C GLY A 24 -6.68 -8.17 -9.74
N PHE A 25 -5.99 -8.13 -10.88
CA PHE A 25 -5.97 -9.20 -11.88
C PHE A 25 -4.67 -9.99 -11.79
N SER A 26 -4.72 -11.30 -12.05
CA SER A 26 -3.51 -12.00 -12.44
C SER A 26 -3.06 -11.54 -13.83
N TYR A 27 -1.76 -11.62 -14.13
CA TYR A 27 -1.27 -11.21 -15.46
C TYR A 27 -1.85 -12.03 -16.60
N LEU A 28 -2.11 -13.33 -16.36
CA LEU A 28 -2.73 -14.21 -17.37
C LEU A 28 -4.19 -13.83 -17.62
N GLU A 29 -4.93 -13.49 -16.57
CA GLU A 29 -6.30 -13.00 -16.71
C GLU A 29 -6.33 -11.69 -17.47
N PHE A 30 -5.47 -10.75 -17.10
CA PHE A 30 -5.35 -9.46 -17.77
C PHE A 30 -4.95 -9.59 -19.25
N GLN A 31 -4.03 -10.53 -19.55
CA GLN A 31 -3.66 -10.86 -20.93
C GLN A 31 -4.86 -11.34 -21.74
N ARG A 32 -5.68 -12.24 -21.18
CA ARG A 32 -6.89 -12.77 -21.84
C ARG A 32 -7.93 -11.68 -22.09
N GLN A 33 -8.21 -10.86 -21.08
CA GLN A 33 -9.21 -9.80 -21.17
C GLN A 33 -8.85 -8.74 -22.24
N LEU A 34 -7.58 -8.46 -22.42
CA LEU A 34 -7.09 -7.50 -23.41
C LEU A 34 -6.77 -8.13 -24.77
N GLY A 35 -6.91 -9.45 -24.94
CA GLY A 35 -6.54 -10.15 -26.19
C GLY A 35 -5.06 -10.03 -26.55
N LEU A 36 -4.17 -9.85 -25.56
CA LEU A 36 -2.75 -9.66 -25.81
C LEU A 36 -2.05 -10.98 -26.17
N LYS A 37 -1.25 -10.97 -27.24
CA LYS A 37 -0.55 -12.17 -27.72
C LYS A 37 0.54 -12.66 -26.75
N ARG A 38 1.20 -11.76 -26.02
CA ARG A 38 2.37 -12.06 -25.17
C ARG A 38 2.11 -11.71 -23.72
N TYR A 39 2.45 -12.63 -22.82
CA TYR A 39 2.41 -12.43 -21.36
C TYR A 39 3.23 -11.21 -20.91
N GLN A 40 4.44 -11.02 -21.46
CA GLN A 40 5.32 -9.90 -21.11
C GLN A 40 4.69 -8.54 -21.36
N THR A 41 3.85 -8.45 -22.39
CA THR A 41 3.12 -7.20 -22.71
C THR A 41 2.11 -6.88 -21.61
N ALA A 42 1.33 -7.87 -21.16
CA ALA A 42 0.39 -7.71 -20.06
C ALA A 42 1.13 -7.37 -18.74
N PHE A 43 2.22 -8.08 -18.47
CA PHE A 43 3.06 -7.84 -17.30
C PHE A 43 3.61 -6.41 -17.27
N SER A 44 4.21 -5.96 -18.38
CA SER A 44 4.77 -4.61 -18.49
C SER A 44 3.69 -3.53 -18.36
N LEU A 45 2.54 -3.71 -19.02
CA LEU A 45 1.42 -2.77 -18.99
C LEU A 45 0.86 -2.61 -17.57
N MET A 46 0.57 -3.71 -16.88
CA MET A 46 0.06 -3.66 -15.51
C MET A 46 1.06 -2.99 -14.56
N ASN A 47 2.35 -3.32 -14.66
CA ASN A 47 3.36 -2.70 -13.79
C ASN A 47 3.53 -1.21 -14.07
N LYS A 48 3.44 -0.75 -15.32
CA LYS A 48 3.43 0.68 -15.65
C LYS A 48 2.26 1.40 -14.99
N ILE A 49 1.06 0.81 -15.02
CA ILE A 49 -0.14 1.38 -14.38
C ILE A 49 0.03 1.41 -12.86
N ARG A 50 0.56 0.35 -12.25
CA ARG A 50 0.84 0.30 -10.80
C ARG A 50 1.83 1.38 -10.36
N VAL A 51 2.89 1.59 -11.12
CA VAL A 51 3.86 2.67 -10.86
C VAL A 51 3.18 4.05 -10.88
N VAL A 52 2.27 4.29 -11.82
CA VAL A 52 1.49 5.53 -11.88
C VAL A 52 0.62 5.69 -10.63
N MET A 53 -0.03 4.61 -10.19
CA MET A 53 -0.83 4.60 -8.95
C MET A 53 0.01 4.99 -7.74
N GLY A 54 1.21 4.40 -7.59
CA GLY A 54 2.13 4.73 -6.50
C GLY A 54 2.65 6.16 -6.56
N LYS A 55 3.07 6.63 -7.75
CA LYS A 55 3.49 8.02 -7.94
C LYS A 55 2.38 9.03 -7.58
N ARG A 56 1.13 8.71 -7.93
CA ARG A 56 0.00 9.57 -7.58
C ARG A 56 -0.22 9.64 -6.08
N ASP A 57 -0.20 8.52 -5.40
CA ASP A 57 -0.37 8.46 -3.94
C ASP A 57 0.84 9.05 -3.20
N GLY A 58 2.03 9.02 -3.81
CA GLY A 58 3.23 9.67 -3.28
C GLY A 58 3.11 11.19 -3.11
N LEU A 59 2.19 11.86 -3.84
CA LEU A 59 1.98 13.31 -3.74
C LEU A 59 1.25 13.77 -2.46
N TYR A 60 0.66 12.84 -1.70
CA TYR A 60 -0.13 13.16 -0.52
C TYR A 60 0.61 12.73 0.74
N LEU A 61 0.59 13.54 1.78
CA LEU A 61 0.97 13.16 3.13
C LEU A 61 -0.29 12.78 3.92
N LEU A 62 -0.14 11.83 4.83
CA LEU A 62 -1.19 11.48 5.78
C LEU A 62 -1.29 12.58 6.85
N LYS A 63 -2.52 12.94 7.25
CA LYS A 63 -2.81 14.04 8.15
C LYS A 63 -3.73 13.63 9.30
N GLY A 64 -3.71 14.46 10.35
CA GLY A 64 -4.55 14.28 11.54
C GLY A 64 -4.09 13.09 12.38
N MET A 65 -5.00 12.21 12.77
CA MET A 65 -4.65 11.00 13.52
C MET A 65 -4.19 9.91 12.56
N VAL A 66 -2.97 9.41 12.75
CA VAL A 66 -2.34 8.41 11.88
C VAL A 66 -1.95 7.18 12.70
N GLU A 67 -2.47 6.02 12.32
CA GLU A 67 -2.05 4.73 12.86
C GLU A 67 -0.86 4.21 12.04
N TYR A 68 0.13 3.60 12.70
CA TYR A 68 1.30 2.99 12.05
C TYR A 68 1.63 1.64 12.67
N ASP A 69 1.93 0.65 11.81
CA ASP A 69 2.44 -0.68 12.20
C ASP A 69 3.22 -1.31 11.05
N GLU A 70 4.04 -2.33 11.33
CA GLU A 70 4.71 -3.13 10.31
C GLU A 70 4.03 -4.47 10.10
N ALA A 71 4.05 -4.90 8.85
CA ALA A 71 3.61 -6.23 8.43
C ALA A 71 4.74 -7.03 7.80
N TYR A 72 4.66 -8.35 7.96
CA TYR A 72 5.52 -9.31 7.26
C TYR A 72 4.70 -10.01 6.18
N VAL A 73 5.17 -9.90 4.94
CA VAL A 73 4.51 -10.44 3.75
C VAL A 73 5.45 -11.40 3.03
N GLU A 74 4.95 -12.57 2.67
CA GLU A 74 5.74 -13.57 1.95
C GLU A 74 6.15 -13.08 0.55
N LYS A 75 7.40 -13.33 0.18
CA LYS A 75 7.97 -13.02 -1.12
C LYS A 75 8.56 -14.25 -1.80
N ALA A 76 8.66 -14.20 -3.12
CA ALA A 76 9.29 -15.27 -3.90
C ALA A 76 10.76 -15.43 -3.51
N THR A 77 11.14 -16.64 -3.14
CA THR A 77 12.51 -17.06 -2.85
C THR A 77 12.92 -18.20 -3.77
N ARG A 78 14.17 -18.21 -4.23
CA ARG A 78 14.69 -19.28 -5.09
C ARG A 78 14.70 -20.61 -4.30
N LYS A 79 14.27 -21.71 -4.93
CA LYS A 79 14.18 -23.05 -4.29
C LYS A 79 15.48 -23.48 -3.59
N ARG A 80 16.65 -23.24 -4.19
CA ARG A 80 17.97 -23.59 -3.61
C ARG A 80 18.29 -22.88 -2.30
N VAL A 81 17.63 -21.75 -2.01
CA VAL A 81 17.87 -20.94 -0.81
C VAL A 81 16.84 -21.26 0.28
N GLN A 82 15.70 -21.88 -0.08
CA GLN A 82 14.60 -22.11 0.87
C GLN A 82 14.95 -23.05 2.04
N GLU A 83 15.82 -24.03 1.82
CA GLU A 83 16.19 -25.02 2.83
C GLU A 83 17.05 -24.49 3.97
N GLN A 84 17.75 -23.36 3.72
CA GLN A 84 18.68 -22.73 4.68
C GLN A 84 18.09 -21.51 5.39
N LEU A 85 16.85 -21.14 5.11
CA LEU A 85 16.26 -19.90 5.63
C LEU A 85 15.60 -20.09 7.00
N LYS A 86 15.80 -19.12 7.89
CA LYS A 86 15.13 -19.06 9.19
C LYS A 86 13.62 -19.05 9.03
N ARG A 87 12.90 -19.66 9.99
CA ARG A 87 11.43 -19.64 10.08
C ARG A 87 10.99 -18.54 11.06
N GLY A 88 9.76 -18.06 10.90
CA GLY A 88 9.14 -17.09 11.81
C GLY A 88 9.34 -15.62 11.43
N LYS A 89 9.09 -14.73 12.37
CA LYS A 89 9.18 -13.27 12.21
C LYS A 89 10.62 -12.88 11.83
N GLY A 90 10.77 -12.06 10.76
CA GLY A 90 12.08 -11.65 10.27
C GLY A 90 12.78 -12.68 9.37
N SER A 91 12.06 -13.71 8.89
CA SER A 91 12.58 -14.64 7.89
C SER A 91 12.91 -13.92 6.59
N GLN A 92 14.02 -14.33 5.93
CA GLN A 92 14.40 -13.82 4.60
C GLN A 92 13.35 -14.16 3.51
N LYS A 93 12.39 -15.03 3.79
CA LYS A 93 11.21 -15.32 2.94
C LYS A 93 10.17 -14.22 2.98
N GLN A 94 10.30 -13.25 3.89
CA GLN A 94 9.35 -12.19 4.11
C GLN A 94 9.95 -10.84 3.75
N ALA A 95 9.12 -9.96 3.18
CA ALA A 95 9.37 -8.54 3.08
C ALA A 95 8.72 -7.83 4.27
N ILE A 96 9.37 -6.80 4.76
CA ILE A 96 8.84 -5.93 5.81
C ILE A 96 8.09 -4.80 5.12
N VAL A 97 6.88 -4.54 5.54
CA VAL A 97 6.01 -3.50 4.97
C VAL A 97 5.59 -2.55 6.07
N ALA A 98 5.99 -1.30 5.98
CA ALA A 98 5.42 -0.22 6.77
C ALA A 98 4.01 0.09 6.26
N VAL A 99 3.06 0.18 7.14
CA VAL A 99 1.66 0.52 6.86
C VAL A 99 1.25 1.67 7.75
N ALA A 100 0.78 2.75 7.15
CA ALA A 100 0.21 3.88 7.86
C ALA A 100 -1.18 4.21 7.33
N CYS A 101 -2.07 4.66 8.21
CA CYS A 101 -3.46 4.93 7.89
C CYS A 101 -3.97 6.14 8.66
N GLU A 102 -4.68 7.04 7.99
CA GLU A 102 -5.47 8.07 8.65
C GLU A 102 -6.67 7.43 9.35
N SER A 103 -6.88 7.79 10.62
CA SER A 103 -7.95 7.28 11.49
C SER A 103 -8.66 8.45 12.15
N THR A 104 -9.73 8.94 11.52
CA THR A 104 -10.49 10.07 12.05
C THR A 104 -11.57 9.56 13.02
N PRO A 105 -11.56 9.99 14.29
CA PRO A 105 -12.61 9.64 15.22
C PRO A 105 -13.99 10.10 14.73
N LEU A 106 -14.97 9.25 14.92
CA LEU A 106 -16.37 9.55 14.64
C LEU A 106 -17.20 9.23 15.89
N GLU A 107 -18.17 10.08 16.17
CA GLU A 107 -19.21 9.83 17.14
C GLU A 107 -20.54 9.95 16.44
N ASP A 108 -21.36 8.91 16.53
CA ASP A 108 -22.72 8.92 15.97
C ASP A 108 -23.60 9.81 16.87
N PRO A 109 -24.13 10.93 16.34
CA PRO A 109 -24.89 11.87 17.15
C PRO A 109 -26.19 11.29 17.73
N ASP A 110 -26.76 10.27 17.07
CA ASP A 110 -28.05 9.68 17.51
C ASP A 110 -27.86 8.58 18.55
N SER A 111 -26.82 7.76 18.42
CA SER A 111 -26.57 6.61 19.31
C SER A 111 -25.44 6.81 20.31
N GLY A 112 -24.66 7.89 20.18
CA GLY A 112 -23.44 8.14 20.98
C GLY A 112 -22.34 7.09 20.79
N LYS A 113 -22.44 6.22 19.77
CA LYS A 113 -21.45 5.21 19.47
C LYS A 113 -20.18 5.87 18.93
N LYS A 114 -19.06 5.57 19.58
CA LYS A 114 -17.73 6.00 19.14
C LYS A 114 -17.15 5.00 18.16
N GLY A 115 -16.57 5.51 17.09
CA GLY A 115 -15.90 4.73 16.06
C GLY A 115 -14.76 5.54 15.44
N SER A 116 -14.25 5.07 14.33
CA SER A 116 -13.29 5.84 13.52
C SER A 116 -13.53 5.62 12.03
N HIS A 117 -13.30 6.66 11.25
CA HIS A 117 -13.32 6.61 9.80
C HIS A 117 -11.90 6.46 9.27
N CYS A 118 -11.74 5.49 8.39
CA CYS A 118 -10.49 5.27 7.70
C CYS A 118 -10.32 6.25 6.52
N GLY A 119 -9.29 7.07 6.57
CA GLY A 119 -8.87 7.94 5.50
C GLY A 119 -7.94 7.26 4.48
N PHE A 120 -6.82 7.92 4.17
CA PHE A 120 -5.82 7.40 3.25
C PHE A 120 -4.88 6.39 3.92
N PHE A 121 -4.41 5.45 3.11
CA PHE A 121 -3.38 4.48 3.48
C PHE A 121 -2.09 4.72 2.70
N LYS A 122 -0.97 4.46 3.35
CA LYS A 122 0.35 4.37 2.72
C LYS A 122 0.99 3.05 3.09
N MET A 123 1.64 2.43 2.11
CA MET A 123 2.35 1.16 2.29
C MET A 123 3.68 1.22 1.57
N LYS A 124 4.78 0.91 2.27
CA LYS A 124 6.13 0.92 1.69
C LYS A 124 6.94 -0.25 2.21
N ILE A 125 7.71 -0.88 1.32
CA ILE A 125 8.68 -1.90 1.71
C ILE A 125 9.81 -1.22 2.46
N LEU A 126 10.10 -1.73 3.66
CA LEU A 126 11.28 -1.36 4.43
C LEU A 126 12.40 -2.36 4.19
N LYS A 127 13.63 -1.88 4.24
CA LYS A 127 14.82 -2.72 4.21
C LYS A 127 14.96 -3.52 5.52
N ASP A 128 14.67 -2.87 6.62
CA ASP A 128 14.74 -3.40 7.99
C ASP A 128 13.79 -2.62 8.91
N VAL A 129 13.68 -3.05 10.18
CA VAL A 129 12.90 -2.35 11.23
C VAL A 129 13.88 -1.61 12.15
N THR A 130 14.71 -0.75 11.57
CA THR A 130 15.56 0.17 12.33
C THR A 130 14.86 1.51 12.53
N SER A 131 15.30 2.27 13.54
CA SER A 131 14.79 3.63 13.78
C SER A 131 14.94 4.51 12.53
N ASP A 132 16.04 4.40 11.80
CA ASP A 132 16.30 5.19 10.60
C ASP A 132 15.35 4.85 9.45
N SER A 133 15.09 3.55 9.21
CA SER A 133 14.14 3.12 8.18
C SER A 133 12.71 3.58 8.48
N VAL A 134 12.31 3.51 9.74
CA VAL A 134 10.99 3.98 10.19
C VAL A 134 10.89 5.50 10.11
N LYS A 135 11.93 6.23 10.54
CA LYS A 135 11.99 7.69 10.41
C LYS A 135 11.83 8.14 8.96
N GLN A 136 12.60 7.56 8.04
CA GLN A 136 12.53 7.88 6.61
C GLN A 136 11.12 7.63 6.04
N PHE A 137 10.45 6.57 6.50
CA PHE A 137 9.07 6.31 6.11
C PHE A 137 8.12 7.39 6.64
N VAL A 138 8.19 7.72 7.93
CA VAL A 138 7.31 8.72 8.57
C VAL A 138 7.53 10.09 7.93
N GLU A 139 8.78 10.53 7.77
CA GLU A 139 9.16 11.81 7.16
C GLU A 139 8.59 12.00 5.75
N THR A 140 8.61 10.92 4.94
CA THR A 140 8.13 10.98 3.55
C THR A 140 6.64 10.70 3.40
N THR A 141 5.94 10.33 4.48
CA THR A 141 4.59 9.77 4.40
C THR A 141 3.57 10.51 5.28
N VAL A 142 3.99 11.03 6.44
CA VAL A 142 3.13 11.63 7.45
C VAL A 142 3.43 13.12 7.55
N ASP A 143 2.39 13.94 7.65
CA ASP A 143 2.52 15.38 7.87
C ASP A 143 3.00 15.63 9.31
N SER A 144 3.92 16.57 9.49
CA SER A 144 4.50 16.89 10.80
C SER A 144 3.49 17.41 11.85
N SER A 145 2.34 17.91 11.39
CA SER A 145 1.23 18.34 12.28
C SER A 145 0.30 17.19 12.68
N SER A 146 0.68 15.94 12.43
CA SER A 146 -0.14 14.77 12.73
C SER A 146 0.13 14.21 14.10
N VAL A 147 -0.88 13.53 14.67
CA VAL A 147 -0.76 12.70 15.89
C VAL A 147 -0.55 11.24 15.43
N LEU A 148 0.60 10.66 15.80
CA LEU A 148 0.99 9.33 15.36
C LEU A 148 0.75 8.29 16.46
N PHE A 149 -0.01 7.24 16.14
CA PHE A 149 -0.28 6.10 17.02
C PHE A 149 0.56 4.89 16.58
N THR A 150 1.36 4.33 17.49
CA THR A 150 2.15 3.11 17.23
C THR A 150 2.04 2.14 18.39
N ASP A 151 2.49 0.90 18.19
CA ASP A 151 2.77 0.02 19.34
C ASP A 151 4.03 0.48 20.11
N LYS A 152 4.34 -0.22 21.21
CA LYS A 152 5.53 0.07 22.04
C LYS A 152 6.77 -0.64 21.50
N ASN A 153 7.22 -0.31 20.29
CA ASN A 153 8.47 -0.84 19.75
C ASN A 153 9.63 0.13 19.99
N THR A 154 10.81 -0.40 20.28
CA THR A 154 12.04 0.40 20.48
C THR A 154 12.49 1.16 19.23
N ALA A 155 12.11 0.72 18.05
CA ALA A 155 12.40 1.41 16.78
C ALA A 155 11.71 2.77 16.65
N TYR A 156 10.75 3.11 17.52
CA TYR A 156 9.94 4.33 17.43
C TYR A 156 10.36 5.45 18.40
N VAL A 157 11.51 5.32 19.06
CA VAL A 157 11.96 6.25 20.12
C VAL A 157 12.09 7.69 19.61
N ASP A 158 12.52 7.89 18.38
CA ASP A 158 12.79 9.22 17.83
C ASP A 158 11.64 9.85 17.04
N LEU A 159 10.50 9.18 16.92
CA LEU A 159 9.35 9.69 16.14
C LEU A 159 8.69 10.91 16.78
N GLU A 160 8.86 11.11 18.08
CA GLU A 160 8.35 12.25 18.84
C GLU A 160 8.86 13.61 18.31
N LYS A 161 9.98 13.60 17.58
CA LYS A 161 10.57 14.82 16.99
C LYS A 161 10.04 15.16 15.60
N MET A 162 9.27 14.25 15.00
CA MET A 162 8.88 14.32 13.60
C MET A 162 7.40 14.64 13.39
N VAL A 163 6.60 14.46 14.41
CA VAL A 163 5.15 14.66 14.43
C VAL A 163 4.76 15.53 15.61
N GLU A 164 3.56 16.10 15.59
CA GLU A 164 3.06 16.95 16.66
C GLU A 164 2.96 16.19 17.99
N GLU A 165 2.46 14.96 17.95
CA GLU A 165 2.36 14.08 19.12
C GLU A 165 2.55 12.62 18.71
N HIS A 166 3.30 11.85 19.52
CA HIS A 166 3.49 10.42 19.33
C HIS A 166 2.91 9.64 20.51
N ILE A 167 1.84 8.91 20.28
CA ILE A 167 1.12 8.11 21.28
C ILE A 167 1.48 6.63 21.13
N LYS A 168 2.17 6.11 22.12
CA LYS A 168 2.58 4.69 22.19
C LYS A 168 1.50 3.86 22.87
N VAL A 169 0.85 3.00 22.13
CA VAL A 169 -0.22 2.13 22.62
C VAL A 169 0.34 0.78 23.05
N LYS A 170 -0.01 0.32 24.26
CA LYS A 170 0.39 -1.02 24.71
C LYS A 170 -0.34 -2.07 23.87
N SER A 171 0.41 -2.99 23.28
CA SER A 171 -0.16 -4.11 22.54
C SER A 171 -0.96 -5.02 23.49
N SER A 172 -2.27 -4.86 23.52
CA SER A 172 -3.23 -5.71 24.21
C SER A 172 -4.39 -6.04 23.28
N LYS A 173 -5.23 -7.03 23.60
CA LYS A 173 -6.42 -7.33 22.81
C LYS A 173 -7.36 -6.10 22.67
N ASP A 174 -7.42 -5.26 23.70
CA ASP A 174 -8.25 -4.07 23.72
C ASP A 174 -7.68 -2.94 22.86
N SER A 175 -6.35 -2.76 22.83
CA SER A 175 -5.69 -1.78 21.96
C SER A 175 -5.70 -2.20 20.50
N THR A 176 -5.63 -3.48 20.22
CA THR A 176 -5.74 -4.02 18.83
C THR A 176 -7.12 -3.76 18.24
N ASN A 177 -8.17 -3.78 19.06
CA ASN A 177 -9.54 -3.53 18.63
C ASN A 177 -9.96 -2.06 18.66
N GLY A 178 -9.19 -1.17 19.30
CA GLY A 178 -9.57 0.22 19.52
C GLY A 178 -8.70 1.26 18.82
N THR A 179 -7.37 1.09 18.82
CA THR A 179 -6.45 2.19 18.46
C THR A 179 -5.69 1.97 17.16
N LEU A 180 -5.35 0.73 16.78
CA LEU A 180 -4.65 0.40 15.51
C LEU A 180 -5.52 -0.44 14.59
N ASN A 181 -6.81 -0.26 14.65
CA ASN A 181 -7.79 -1.09 13.96
C ASN A 181 -7.69 -1.02 12.43
N TRP A 182 -7.48 0.17 11.90
CA TRP A 182 -7.46 0.36 10.43
C TRP A 182 -6.17 -0.15 9.82
N VAL A 183 -5.03 0.03 10.47
CA VAL A 183 -3.76 -0.55 10.03
C VAL A 183 -3.85 -2.07 10.02
N HIS A 184 -4.35 -2.70 11.08
CA HIS A 184 -4.52 -4.16 11.13
C HIS A 184 -5.52 -4.67 10.09
N THR A 185 -6.61 -3.93 9.86
CA THR A 185 -7.58 -4.24 8.81
C THR A 185 -6.95 -4.15 7.43
N ALA A 186 -6.15 -3.11 7.16
CA ALA A 186 -5.44 -2.95 5.90
C ALA A 186 -4.43 -4.08 5.66
N ILE A 187 -3.62 -4.43 6.68
CA ILE A 187 -2.65 -5.52 6.64
C ILE A 187 -3.35 -6.86 6.34
N SER A 188 -4.46 -7.15 7.02
CA SER A 188 -5.23 -8.37 6.82
C SER A 188 -5.79 -8.47 5.40
N ASN A 189 -6.37 -7.38 4.89
CA ASN A 189 -6.92 -7.31 3.53
C ASN A 189 -5.83 -7.42 2.47
N LEU A 190 -4.66 -6.78 2.67
CA LEU A 190 -3.50 -6.91 1.79
C LEU A 190 -3.03 -8.36 1.68
N LYS A 191 -2.83 -9.03 2.82
CA LYS A 191 -2.41 -10.45 2.85
C LYS A 191 -3.39 -11.36 2.13
N LYS A 192 -4.70 -11.17 2.37
CA LYS A 192 -5.76 -11.93 1.67
C LYS A 192 -5.76 -11.66 0.17
N ASN A 193 -5.55 -10.42 -0.25
CA ASN A 193 -5.49 -10.04 -1.67
C ASN A 193 -4.29 -10.70 -2.37
N LEU A 194 -3.10 -10.61 -1.77
CA LEU A 194 -1.89 -11.21 -2.31
C LEU A 194 -2.02 -12.73 -2.42
N LEU A 195 -2.45 -13.39 -1.37
CA LEU A 195 -2.61 -14.85 -1.35
C LEU A 195 -3.67 -15.33 -2.34
N GLY A 196 -4.80 -14.62 -2.42
CA GLY A 196 -5.93 -15.04 -3.25
C GLY A 196 -5.76 -14.86 -4.75
N ILE A 197 -4.84 -13.97 -5.20
CA ILE A 197 -4.68 -13.64 -6.62
C ILE A 197 -3.30 -14.02 -7.14
N TYR A 198 -2.25 -13.72 -6.36
CA TYR A 198 -0.86 -13.78 -6.84
C TYR A 198 -0.05 -14.90 -6.20
N HIS A 199 -0.52 -15.46 -5.09
CA HIS A 199 0.14 -16.45 -4.23
C HIS A 199 1.52 -16.02 -3.75
N ILE A 200 2.49 -15.85 -4.66
CA ILE A 200 3.87 -15.45 -4.35
C ILE A 200 4.32 -14.39 -5.35
N VAL A 201 4.85 -13.27 -4.85
CA VAL A 201 5.30 -12.12 -5.65
C VAL A 201 6.81 -11.94 -5.50
N SER A 202 7.48 -11.64 -6.61
CA SER A 202 8.90 -11.28 -6.59
C SER A 202 9.11 -9.95 -5.87
N GLU A 203 10.12 -9.89 -4.99
CA GLU A 203 10.48 -8.69 -4.23
C GLU A 203 10.63 -7.45 -5.11
N LYS A 204 11.24 -7.60 -6.28
CA LYS A 204 11.44 -6.52 -7.27
C LYS A 204 10.16 -5.76 -7.63
N TYR A 205 8.99 -6.45 -7.61
CA TYR A 205 7.72 -5.87 -8.03
C TYR A 205 6.72 -5.71 -6.89
N LEU A 206 7.07 -6.14 -5.69
CA LEU A 206 6.15 -6.22 -4.56
C LEU A 206 5.58 -4.84 -4.20
N GLN A 207 6.39 -3.77 -4.27
CA GLN A 207 5.91 -2.41 -4.05
C GLN A 207 4.78 -2.02 -5.02
N ASN A 208 4.88 -2.41 -6.29
CA ASN A 208 3.84 -2.09 -7.28
C ASN A 208 2.48 -2.70 -6.90
N TYR A 209 2.46 -3.86 -6.25
CA TYR A 209 1.20 -4.47 -5.78
C TYR A 209 0.63 -3.72 -4.58
N PHE A 210 1.48 -3.22 -3.70
CA PHE A 210 1.04 -2.38 -2.58
C PHE A 210 0.52 -1.04 -3.08
N ASP A 211 1.14 -0.47 -4.10
CA ASP A 211 0.71 0.77 -4.74
C ASP A 211 -0.69 0.62 -5.37
N GLU A 212 -0.94 -0.49 -6.09
CA GLU A 212 -2.28 -0.79 -6.62
C GLU A 212 -3.29 -0.95 -5.49
N PHE A 213 -2.95 -1.73 -4.46
CA PHE A 213 -3.85 -1.99 -3.33
C PHE A 213 -4.19 -0.69 -2.58
N ALA A 214 -3.19 0.09 -2.22
CA ALA A 214 -3.38 1.37 -1.52
C ALA A 214 -4.16 2.36 -2.37
N TYR A 215 -3.82 2.51 -3.67
CA TYR A 215 -4.51 3.41 -4.58
C TYR A 215 -6.01 3.13 -4.67
N LYS A 216 -6.39 1.85 -4.83
CA LYS A 216 -7.79 1.43 -4.90
C LYS A 216 -8.51 1.62 -3.56
N LEU A 217 -7.83 1.30 -2.45
CA LEU A 217 -8.38 1.46 -1.11
C LEU A 217 -8.63 2.94 -0.78
N ASN A 218 -7.70 3.81 -1.12
CA ASN A 218 -7.79 5.26 -0.91
C ASN A 218 -8.92 5.91 -1.70
N ARG A 219 -9.35 5.27 -2.79
CA ARG A 219 -10.39 5.80 -3.70
C ARG A 219 -11.64 4.93 -3.75
N ARG A 220 -11.85 4.10 -2.73
CA ARG A 220 -12.97 3.14 -2.67
C ARG A 220 -14.37 3.76 -2.77
N TYR A 221 -14.49 5.04 -2.45
CA TYR A 221 -15.76 5.78 -2.52
C TYR A 221 -15.97 6.54 -3.84
N PHE A 222 -15.01 6.49 -4.77
CA PHE A 222 -15.12 7.23 -6.03
C PHE A 222 -16.01 6.55 -7.07
N GLY A 223 -16.33 5.26 -6.89
CA GLY A 223 -17.17 4.53 -7.85
C GLY A 223 -16.63 4.63 -9.28
N GLU A 224 -17.48 4.99 -10.22
CA GLU A 224 -17.15 5.14 -11.64
C GLU A 224 -16.03 6.17 -11.90
N LYS A 225 -15.93 7.20 -11.07
CA LYS A 225 -14.89 8.24 -11.17
C LYS A 225 -13.47 7.72 -10.96
N LEU A 226 -13.30 6.47 -10.48
CA LEU A 226 -11.97 5.89 -10.30
C LEU A 226 -11.21 5.74 -11.63
N PHE A 227 -11.93 5.42 -12.72
CA PHE A 227 -11.36 5.36 -14.07
C PHE A 227 -10.77 6.71 -14.50
N ASP A 228 -11.54 7.79 -14.41
CA ASP A 228 -11.08 9.13 -14.77
C ASP A 228 -9.89 9.57 -13.91
N ARG A 229 -9.93 9.27 -12.61
CA ARG A 229 -8.82 9.56 -11.69
C ARG A 229 -7.54 8.81 -12.05
N LEU A 230 -7.66 7.60 -12.56
CA LEU A 230 -6.49 6.82 -13.00
C LEU A 230 -5.92 7.37 -14.31
N ILE A 231 -6.77 7.81 -15.25
CA ILE A 231 -6.31 8.49 -16.47
C ILE A 231 -5.60 9.79 -16.13
N ILE A 232 -6.19 10.63 -15.27
CA ILE A 232 -5.56 11.87 -14.81
C ILE A 232 -4.19 11.57 -14.19
N ALA A 233 -4.10 10.55 -13.34
CA ALA A 233 -2.83 10.13 -12.76
C ALA A 233 -1.81 9.70 -13.82
N ALA A 234 -2.26 9.03 -14.89
CA ALA A 234 -1.37 8.53 -15.95
C ALA A 234 -0.80 9.63 -16.86
N VAL A 235 -1.50 10.76 -16.99
CA VAL A 235 -1.06 11.90 -17.84
C VAL A 235 -0.44 13.02 -17.01
N TYR A 236 -0.48 12.95 -15.68
CA TYR A 236 0.09 13.96 -14.80
C TYR A 236 1.61 14.00 -14.94
N PRO A 237 2.22 15.18 -15.13
CA PRO A 237 3.67 15.32 -15.23
C PRO A 237 4.30 15.19 -13.84
N TYR A 238 4.74 14.00 -13.48
CA TYR A 238 5.53 13.80 -12.26
C TYR A 238 6.94 14.32 -12.50
N VAL A 239 7.41 15.20 -11.62
CA VAL A 239 8.81 15.65 -11.63
C VAL A 239 9.69 14.42 -11.38
N GLN A 240 10.56 14.12 -12.33
CA GLN A 240 11.60 13.12 -12.14
C GLN A 240 12.75 13.82 -11.41
N HIS A 241 12.89 13.57 -10.12
CA HIS A 241 14.15 13.86 -9.45
C HIS A 241 15.15 12.81 -9.96
N TYR A 242 16.01 13.23 -10.89
CA TYR A 242 17.21 12.46 -11.24
C TYR A 242 18.15 12.59 -10.05
N GLU A 243 18.27 11.54 -9.24
CA GLU A 243 19.37 11.29 -8.34
C GLU A 243 20.49 10.58 -9.08
#